data_792a0cb3171031d563b5a60424fe0a20
#
_entry.id   792a0cb3171031d563b5a60424fe0a20
#
_cell.length_a   1.000
_cell.length_b   1.000
_cell.length_c   1.000
_cell.angle_alpha   90.00
_cell.angle_beta   90.00
_cell.angle_gamma   90.00
#
_symmetry.space_group_name_H-M   'P 1'
#
loop_
_entity.id
_entity.type
_entity.pdbx_description
1 polymer ?
#
loop_
_entity_poly.entity_id
_entity_poly.type
_entity_poly.pdbx_seq_one_letter_code
_entity_poly.pdbx_strand_id
1 'polypeptide(L)'
;MIMLKDALARLRRERGLTQEELARRLYITRQAVSRWEVGAAEPSIDMLKLIARELDVPVTELLDMPEHYCQSCGMMFTAPGQHGHEADGSEAEDFCRWCYENGVYTYETSMDEMIEDCAPRMAEAMGWTVDEAASLLGAVLPTLRRWREVAENEKAYGEETRAAYGDEVADASNKKYLAMGEATHLQAEELAVAINEQLRRAMEAGDPAGPEARKLVAMHARWLHMYWPDGTYTPEAHKGLADGYVADERFQAYYEKVAPGAAQFLRDAIRACA
;
A
#
# COMPACT_ATOMS: atom_id res chain seq x y z
N MET A 1 8.31 8.25 24.64
CA MET A 1 8.95 9.58 24.51
C MET A 1 9.74 9.53 23.23
N ILE A 2 9.34 10.30 22.23
CA ILE A 2 9.94 10.28 20.89
C ILE A 2 11.33 10.91 21.01
N MET A 3 12.39 10.13 20.77
CA MET A 3 13.77 10.63 20.82
C MET A 3 14.16 11.28 19.48
N LEU A 4 13.40 12.29 19.08
CA LEU A 4 13.61 13.06 17.83
C LEU A 4 15.03 13.64 17.69
N LYS A 5 15.66 14.01 18.80
CA LYS A 5 16.91 14.82 18.82
C LYS A 5 18.06 14.18 18.03
N ASP A 6 18.26 12.88 18.23
CA ASP A 6 19.39 12.17 17.61
C ASP A 6 19.11 11.88 16.12
N ALA A 7 17.86 11.51 15.79
CA ALA A 7 17.42 11.28 14.43
C ALA A 7 17.51 12.57 13.59
N LEU A 8 16.98 13.70 14.10
CA LEU A 8 17.01 14.98 13.39
C LEU A 8 18.44 15.44 13.09
N ALA A 9 19.33 15.39 14.10
CA ALA A 9 20.71 15.81 13.93
C ALA A 9 21.49 14.91 12.93
N ARG A 10 21.22 13.61 12.95
CA ARG A 10 21.78 12.62 12.02
C ARG A 10 21.31 12.89 10.59
N LEU A 11 20.01 12.88 10.37
CA LEU A 11 19.40 13.05 9.04
C LEU A 11 19.78 14.40 8.39
N ARG A 12 19.78 15.48 9.16
CA ARG A 12 20.25 16.79 8.66
C ARG A 12 21.69 16.74 8.18
N ARG A 13 22.60 16.10 8.94
CA ARG A 13 24.02 15.98 8.57
C ARG A 13 24.21 15.10 7.34
N GLU A 14 23.49 14.01 7.23
CA GLU A 14 23.47 13.12 6.05
C GLU A 14 23.09 13.86 4.77
N ARG A 15 22.19 14.86 4.89
CA ARG A 15 21.85 15.78 3.78
C ARG A 15 22.84 16.94 3.59
N GLY A 16 23.93 16.98 4.35
CA GLY A 16 24.95 18.04 4.27
C GLY A 16 24.46 19.41 4.74
N LEU A 17 23.36 19.49 5.50
CA LEU A 17 22.76 20.75 5.95
C LEU A 17 23.31 21.20 7.30
N THR A 18 23.57 22.51 7.44
CA THR A 18 23.78 23.17 8.73
C THR A 18 22.42 23.41 9.43
N GLN A 19 22.42 23.65 10.74
CA GLN A 19 21.23 24.06 11.48
C GLN A 19 20.57 25.33 10.90
N GLU A 20 21.39 26.28 10.43
CA GLU A 20 20.94 27.51 9.81
C GLU A 20 20.24 27.27 8.47
N GLU A 21 20.79 26.39 7.64
CA GLU A 21 20.20 26.02 6.34
C GLU A 21 18.88 25.31 6.50
N LEU A 22 18.80 24.32 7.43
CA LEU A 22 17.53 23.65 7.72
C LEU A 22 16.49 24.64 8.26
N ALA A 23 16.87 25.51 9.19
CA ALA A 23 15.99 26.53 9.75
C ALA A 23 15.44 27.46 8.67
N ARG A 24 16.28 27.92 7.75
CA ARG A 24 15.89 28.76 6.62
C ARG A 24 14.87 28.09 5.70
N ARG A 25 15.08 26.79 5.39
CA ARG A 25 14.18 26.00 4.56
C ARG A 25 12.81 25.77 5.21
N LEU A 26 12.80 25.61 6.53
CA LEU A 26 11.59 25.47 7.34
C LEU A 26 10.92 26.80 7.74
N TYR A 27 11.51 27.94 7.35
CA TYR A 27 11.05 29.30 7.73
C TYR A 27 10.97 29.52 9.26
N ILE A 28 11.95 28.98 10.00
CA ILE A 28 12.04 29.09 11.46
C ILE A 28 13.43 29.63 11.87
N THR A 29 13.65 29.78 13.18
CA THR A 29 14.95 30.23 13.69
C THR A 29 15.92 29.05 13.85
N ARG A 30 17.24 29.29 13.64
CA ARG A 30 18.29 28.31 13.96
C ARG A 30 18.20 27.83 15.43
N GLN A 31 17.80 28.70 16.35
CA GLN A 31 17.62 28.36 17.76
C GLN A 31 16.55 27.27 17.96
N ALA A 32 15.48 27.27 17.19
CA ALA A 32 14.46 26.23 17.25
C ALA A 32 15.05 24.88 16.86
N VAL A 33 15.77 24.78 15.73
CA VAL A 33 16.45 23.55 15.30
C VAL A 33 17.44 23.09 16.37
N SER A 34 18.27 24.00 16.91
CA SER A 34 19.23 23.68 17.93
C SER A 34 18.56 23.11 19.21
N ARG A 35 17.43 23.70 19.64
CA ARG A 35 16.68 23.23 20.82
C ARG A 35 16.08 21.84 20.60
N TRP A 36 15.62 21.53 19.41
CA TRP A 36 15.12 20.19 19.06
C TRP A 36 16.25 19.16 19.06
N GLU A 37 17.41 19.48 18.47
CA GLU A 37 18.57 18.58 18.41
C GLU A 37 19.22 18.30 19.77
N VAL A 38 19.01 19.16 20.77
CA VAL A 38 19.45 18.91 22.15
C VAL A 38 18.34 18.40 23.06
N GLY A 39 17.12 18.25 22.54
CA GLY A 39 15.96 17.77 23.31
C GLY A 39 15.42 18.78 24.31
N ALA A 40 15.74 20.09 24.16
CA ALA A 40 15.22 21.16 25.01
C ALA A 40 13.82 21.63 24.62
N ALA A 41 13.31 21.23 23.48
CA ALA A 41 11.95 21.42 22.98
C ALA A 41 11.64 20.36 21.94
N GLU A 42 10.36 20.16 21.65
CA GLU A 42 9.88 19.29 20.58
C GLU A 42 9.13 20.12 19.53
N PRO A 43 9.27 19.81 18.24
CA PRO A 43 8.44 20.41 17.19
C PRO A 43 7.00 19.87 17.28
N SER A 44 6.04 20.65 16.79
CA SER A 44 4.67 20.17 16.60
C SER A 44 4.64 19.06 15.54
N ILE A 45 3.55 18.28 15.50
CA ILE A 45 3.36 17.21 14.49
C ILE A 45 3.43 17.75 13.07
N ASP A 46 2.83 18.91 12.81
CA ASP A 46 2.92 19.55 11.49
C ASP A 46 4.36 19.95 11.15
N MET A 47 5.12 20.40 12.13
CA MET A 47 6.52 20.72 11.92
C MET A 47 7.36 19.45 11.67
N LEU A 48 7.05 18.33 12.34
CA LEU A 48 7.66 17.02 12.05
C LEU A 48 7.44 16.59 10.60
N LYS A 49 6.21 16.74 10.11
CA LYS A 49 5.85 16.44 8.70
C LYS A 49 6.61 17.34 7.73
N LEU A 50 6.77 18.63 8.04
CA LEU A 50 7.56 19.55 7.22
C LEU A 50 9.05 19.18 7.23
N ILE A 51 9.60 18.82 8.39
CA ILE A 51 11.00 18.36 8.51
C ILE A 51 11.21 17.09 7.69
N ALA A 52 10.32 16.10 7.81
CA ALA A 52 10.38 14.85 7.06
C ALA A 52 10.40 15.09 5.54
N ARG A 53 9.50 15.97 5.07
CA ARG A 53 9.43 16.37 3.66
C ARG A 53 10.68 17.12 3.20
N GLU A 54 11.22 18.04 4.02
CA GLU A 54 12.39 18.83 3.66
C GLU A 54 13.68 17.98 3.62
N LEU A 55 13.76 16.96 4.47
CA LEU A 55 14.86 16.01 4.52
C LEU A 55 14.68 14.83 3.55
N ASP A 56 13.53 14.75 2.86
CA ASP A 56 13.18 13.64 1.96
C ASP A 56 13.32 12.28 2.66
N VAL A 57 12.63 12.12 3.79
CA VAL A 57 12.58 10.89 4.60
C VAL A 57 11.16 10.62 5.07
N PRO A 58 10.78 9.37 5.32
CA PRO A 58 9.54 9.06 6.03
C PRO A 58 9.54 9.69 7.43
N VAL A 59 8.37 10.14 7.89
CA VAL A 59 8.25 10.72 9.24
C VAL A 59 8.65 9.73 10.35
N THR A 60 8.50 8.44 10.10
CA THR A 60 8.91 7.35 11.00
C THR A 60 10.40 7.36 11.32
N GLU A 61 11.25 7.83 10.41
CA GLU A 61 12.70 7.99 10.68
C GLU A 61 13.00 9.12 11.68
N LEU A 62 12.12 10.11 11.79
CA LEU A 62 12.22 11.18 12.78
C LEU A 62 11.67 10.77 14.16
N LEU A 63 10.75 9.79 14.18
CA LEU A 63 10.05 9.39 15.40
C LEU A 63 10.84 8.41 16.27
N ASP A 64 12.05 7.99 15.84
CA ASP A 64 12.84 6.97 16.51
C ASP A 64 11.99 5.73 16.85
N MET A 65 11.26 5.25 15.85
CA MET A 65 10.42 4.05 15.98
C MET A 65 11.31 2.86 16.35
N PRO A 66 10.88 1.96 17.23
CA PRO A 66 11.60 0.73 17.49
C PRO A 66 11.78 -0.08 16.21
N GLU A 67 12.74 -0.99 16.18
CA GLU A 67 12.99 -1.85 15.02
C GLU A 67 11.75 -2.64 14.60
N HIS A 68 10.94 -3.06 15.59
CA HIS A 68 9.69 -3.78 15.37
C HIS A 68 8.49 -2.99 15.91
N TYR A 69 7.53 -2.75 15.06
CA TYR A 69 6.24 -2.14 15.34
C TYR A 69 5.22 -2.60 14.31
N CYS A 70 3.94 -2.54 14.66
CA CYS A 70 2.89 -3.05 13.78
C CYS A 70 2.85 -2.34 12.43
N GLN A 71 3.11 -3.07 11.36
CA GLN A 71 3.11 -2.61 9.97
C GLN A 71 1.69 -2.42 9.39
N SER A 72 0.67 -2.45 10.26
CA SER A 72 -0.72 -2.12 9.93
C SER A 72 -1.17 -0.85 10.64
N CYS A 73 -1.10 -0.77 11.97
CA CYS A 73 -1.60 0.36 12.75
C CYS A 73 -0.52 1.26 13.37
N GLY A 74 0.77 0.91 13.21
CA GLY A 74 1.89 1.66 13.78
C GLY A 74 2.09 1.47 15.29
N MET A 75 1.34 0.57 15.93
CA MET A 75 1.50 0.31 17.37
C MET A 75 2.89 -0.26 17.69
N MET A 76 3.59 0.35 18.64
CA MET A 76 4.87 -0.16 19.14
C MET A 76 4.64 -1.38 20.02
N PHE A 77 5.47 -2.42 19.87
CA PHE A 77 5.45 -3.59 20.75
C PHE A 77 6.18 -3.28 22.06
N THR A 78 5.42 -3.18 23.14
CA THR A 78 5.93 -2.79 24.47
C THR A 78 5.80 -3.89 25.52
N ALA A 79 5.06 -4.97 25.20
CA ALA A 79 4.81 -6.10 26.10
C ALA A 79 4.73 -7.43 25.33
N PRO A 80 5.04 -8.56 25.97
CA PRO A 80 4.85 -9.89 25.40
C PRO A 80 3.39 -10.16 25.00
N GLY A 81 3.17 -10.96 23.95
CA GLY A 81 1.85 -11.37 23.49
C GLY A 81 1.07 -10.29 22.74
N GLN A 82 1.75 -9.23 22.27
CA GLN A 82 1.17 -8.21 21.41
C GLN A 82 1.28 -8.55 19.92
N HIS A 83 2.17 -9.47 19.54
CA HIS A 83 2.27 -9.95 18.17
C HIS A 83 1.08 -10.83 17.78
N GLY A 84 0.72 -10.77 16.52
CA GLY A 84 -0.22 -11.72 15.89
C GLY A 84 0.47 -13.04 15.55
N HIS A 85 -0.22 -13.92 14.82
CA HIS A 85 0.32 -15.23 14.43
C HIS A 85 0.12 -15.47 12.95
N GLU A 86 1.10 -16.16 12.36
CA GLU A 86 1.00 -16.70 11.01
C GLU A 86 0.06 -17.93 10.97
N ALA A 87 -0.26 -18.41 9.77
CA ALA A 87 -1.15 -19.54 9.58
C ALA A 87 -0.62 -20.86 10.17
N ASP A 88 0.69 -20.97 10.36
CA ASP A 88 1.34 -22.13 11.00
C ASP A 88 1.46 -21.99 12.52
N GLY A 89 0.95 -20.90 13.10
CA GLY A 89 0.99 -20.57 14.52
C GLY A 89 2.27 -19.93 15.00
N SER A 90 3.25 -19.64 14.13
CA SER A 90 4.42 -18.84 14.48
C SER A 90 4.03 -17.39 14.74
N GLU A 91 4.85 -16.67 15.51
CA GLU A 91 4.62 -15.26 15.81
C GLU A 91 4.88 -14.39 14.57
N ALA A 92 3.94 -13.49 14.23
CA ALA A 92 4.07 -12.53 13.14
C ALA A 92 4.85 -11.31 13.65
N GLU A 93 6.13 -11.20 13.27
CA GLU A 93 7.03 -10.14 13.76
C GLU A 93 6.55 -8.73 13.40
N ASP A 94 5.90 -8.59 12.24
CA ASP A 94 5.51 -7.29 11.66
C ASP A 94 4.10 -6.83 12.04
N PHE A 95 3.27 -7.64 12.69
CA PHE A 95 1.88 -7.30 12.93
C PHE A 95 1.42 -7.58 14.35
N CYS A 96 0.60 -6.69 14.90
CA CYS A 96 -0.02 -6.94 16.20
C CYS A 96 -1.25 -7.88 16.07
N ARG A 97 -1.54 -8.60 17.16
CA ARG A 97 -2.66 -9.55 17.25
C ARG A 97 -4.04 -8.93 16.98
N TRP A 98 -4.19 -7.63 17.11
CA TRP A 98 -5.43 -6.93 16.80
C TRP A 98 -5.59 -6.63 15.32
N CYS A 99 -4.49 -6.60 14.58
CA CYS A 99 -4.50 -6.35 13.13
C CYS A 99 -4.34 -7.62 12.29
N TYR A 100 -3.69 -8.66 12.85
CA TYR A 100 -3.32 -9.84 12.08
C TYR A 100 -3.30 -11.09 12.94
N GLU A 101 -3.96 -12.16 12.49
CA GLU A 101 -4.05 -13.43 13.20
C GLU A 101 -4.31 -14.57 12.20
N ASN A 102 -3.68 -15.73 12.44
CA ASN A 102 -3.78 -16.92 11.58
C ASN A 102 -3.43 -16.65 10.09
N GLY A 103 -2.45 -15.78 9.82
CA GLY A 103 -1.99 -15.50 8.47
C GLY A 103 -2.88 -14.53 7.68
N VAL A 104 -3.87 -13.88 8.34
CA VAL A 104 -4.79 -12.95 7.69
C VAL A 104 -5.01 -11.70 8.52
N TYR A 105 -5.37 -10.59 7.87
CA TYR A 105 -5.82 -9.41 8.58
C TYR A 105 -7.16 -9.68 9.25
N THR A 106 -7.28 -9.27 10.52
CA THR A 106 -8.44 -9.57 11.38
C THR A 106 -9.72 -8.86 10.95
N TYR A 107 -9.61 -7.81 10.15
CA TYR A 107 -10.75 -7.06 9.63
C TYR A 107 -10.39 -6.29 8.35
N GLU A 108 -11.42 -6.08 7.53
CA GLU A 108 -11.35 -5.19 6.38
C GLU A 108 -11.50 -3.75 6.84
N THR A 109 -10.61 -2.88 6.39
CA THR A 109 -10.63 -1.46 6.77
C THR A 109 -9.95 -0.63 5.69
N SER A 110 -10.36 0.62 5.55
CA SER A 110 -9.63 1.64 4.81
C SER A 110 -8.58 2.31 5.72
N MET A 111 -7.70 3.08 5.12
CA MET A 111 -6.72 3.86 5.89
C MET A 111 -7.41 4.90 6.78
N ASP A 112 -8.46 5.55 6.28
CA ASP A 112 -9.22 6.55 7.04
C ASP A 112 -9.93 5.91 8.24
N GLU A 113 -10.60 4.77 8.05
CA GLU A 113 -11.22 4.00 9.14
C GLU A 113 -10.17 3.57 10.19
N MET A 114 -8.96 3.18 9.75
CA MET A 114 -7.85 2.85 10.66
C MET A 114 -7.39 4.07 11.46
N ILE A 115 -7.31 5.24 10.83
CA ILE A 115 -6.97 6.49 11.52
C ILE A 115 -8.05 6.83 12.55
N GLU A 116 -9.32 6.79 12.16
CA GLU A 116 -10.45 7.08 13.05
C GLU A 116 -10.46 6.15 14.28
N ASP A 117 -10.16 4.88 14.11
CA ASP A 117 -10.11 3.89 15.19
C ASP A 117 -8.87 4.05 16.08
N CYS A 118 -7.71 4.36 15.51
CA CYS A 118 -6.44 4.41 16.26
C CYS A 118 -6.17 5.77 16.92
N ALA A 119 -6.62 6.89 16.31
CA ALA A 119 -6.29 8.23 16.79
C ALA A 119 -6.75 8.51 18.23
N PRO A 120 -7.96 8.13 18.67
CA PRO A 120 -8.36 8.36 20.07
C PRO A 120 -7.47 7.63 21.08
N ARG A 121 -7.07 6.38 20.80
CA ARG A 121 -6.19 5.59 21.67
C ARG A 121 -4.78 6.15 21.73
N MET A 122 -4.26 6.60 20.59
CA MET A 122 -2.95 7.27 20.52
C MET A 122 -2.98 8.59 21.28
N ALA A 123 -4.01 9.40 21.09
CA ALA A 123 -4.20 10.68 21.78
C ALA A 123 -4.19 10.51 23.32
N GLU A 124 -4.94 9.53 23.84
CA GLU A 124 -4.97 9.20 25.25
C GLU A 124 -3.58 8.76 25.78
N ALA A 125 -2.90 7.85 25.06
CA ALA A 125 -1.59 7.33 25.46
C ALA A 125 -0.49 8.40 25.45
N MET A 126 -0.56 9.36 24.53
CA MET A 126 0.46 10.38 24.31
C MET A 126 0.14 11.72 24.99
N GLY A 127 -1.07 11.89 25.49
CA GLY A 127 -1.55 13.18 26.02
C GLY A 127 -1.76 14.25 24.95
N TRP A 128 -2.12 13.82 23.72
CA TRP A 128 -2.38 14.68 22.56
C TRP A 128 -3.87 14.86 22.32
N THR A 129 -4.21 15.76 21.40
CA THR A 129 -5.55 15.84 20.84
C THR A 129 -5.74 14.72 19.80
N VAL A 130 -7.00 14.35 19.55
CA VAL A 130 -7.34 13.35 18.51
C VAL A 130 -6.89 13.85 17.13
N ASP A 131 -7.00 15.14 16.84
CA ASP A 131 -6.58 15.73 15.56
C ASP A 131 -5.05 15.64 15.36
N GLU A 132 -4.26 15.85 16.41
CA GLU A 132 -2.80 15.66 16.36
C GLU A 132 -2.44 14.22 16.10
N ALA A 133 -3.09 13.27 16.79
CA ALA A 133 -2.87 11.85 16.59
C ALA A 133 -3.29 11.40 15.18
N ALA A 134 -4.46 11.83 14.68
CA ALA A 134 -4.92 11.56 13.33
C ALA A 134 -3.97 12.14 12.27
N SER A 135 -3.50 13.38 12.48
CA SER A 135 -2.53 14.02 11.58
C SER A 135 -1.22 13.23 11.48
N LEU A 136 -0.72 12.69 12.60
CA LEU A 136 0.48 11.84 12.61
C LEU A 136 0.21 10.50 11.93
N LEU A 137 -0.88 9.82 12.27
CA LEU A 137 -1.26 8.55 11.65
C LEU A 137 -1.40 8.67 10.14
N GLY A 138 -2.02 9.76 9.65
CA GLY A 138 -2.12 10.06 8.21
C GLY A 138 -0.77 10.24 7.51
N ALA A 139 0.30 10.57 8.24
CA ALA A 139 1.66 10.63 7.70
C ALA A 139 2.42 9.30 7.85
N VAL A 140 2.10 8.50 8.87
CA VAL A 140 2.78 7.23 9.17
C VAL A 140 2.19 6.07 8.38
N LEU A 141 0.86 5.89 8.39
CA LEU A 141 0.23 4.71 7.80
C LEU A 141 0.61 4.48 6.33
N PRO A 142 0.67 5.50 5.44
CA PRO A 142 1.08 5.29 4.05
C PRO A 142 2.48 4.70 3.87
N THR A 143 3.34 4.77 4.91
CA THR A 143 4.71 4.23 4.88
C THR A 143 4.77 2.77 5.35
N LEU A 144 3.73 2.26 6.01
CA LEU A 144 3.68 0.92 6.57
C LEU A 144 3.40 -0.13 5.51
N ARG A 145 3.88 -1.35 5.73
CA ARG A 145 3.80 -2.48 4.78
C ARG A 145 2.38 -2.72 4.26
N ARG A 146 1.36 -2.69 5.14
CA ARG A 146 -0.04 -2.92 4.73
C ARG A 146 -0.55 -1.90 3.71
N TRP A 147 -0.14 -0.63 3.83
CA TRP A 147 -0.74 0.48 3.11
C TRP A 147 0.10 1.02 1.96
N ARG A 148 1.42 0.82 2.04
CA ARG A 148 2.40 1.47 1.16
C ARG A 148 2.10 1.27 -0.31
N GLU A 149 1.83 0.04 -0.72
CA GLU A 149 1.60 -0.28 -2.13
C GLU A 149 0.35 0.41 -2.67
N VAL A 150 -0.75 0.41 -1.91
CA VAL A 150 -1.97 1.13 -2.29
C VAL A 150 -1.73 2.64 -2.32
N ALA A 151 -0.99 3.19 -1.34
CA ALA A 151 -0.67 4.61 -1.32
C ALA A 151 0.22 5.04 -2.51
N GLU A 152 1.19 4.23 -2.89
CA GLU A 152 2.02 4.45 -4.07
C GLU A 152 1.20 4.34 -5.36
N ASN A 153 0.30 3.37 -5.46
CA ASN A 153 -0.59 3.20 -6.60
C ASN A 153 -1.59 4.36 -6.72
N GLU A 154 -2.21 4.79 -5.62
CA GLU A 154 -3.09 5.96 -5.59
C GLU A 154 -2.34 7.24 -6.02
N LYS A 155 -1.11 7.42 -5.56
CA LYS A 155 -0.29 8.57 -5.99
C LYS A 155 0.02 8.55 -7.49
N ALA A 156 0.24 7.37 -8.07
CA ALA A 156 0.64 7.22 -9.46
C ALA A 156 -0.57 7.23 -10.43
N TYR A 157 -1.69 6.63 -10.05
CA TYR A 157 -2.81 6.31 -10.94
C TYR A 157 -4.19 6.64 -10.36
N GLY A 158 -4.29 7.10 -9.12
CA GLY A 158 -5.57 7.28 -8.43
C GLY A 158 -6.50 8.24 -9.14
N GLU A 159 -6.01 9.38 -9.66
CA GLU A 159 -6.81 10.35 -10.42
C GLU A 159 -7.42 9.71 -11.68
N GLU A 160 -6.61 8.98 -12.46
CA GLU A 160 -7.04 8.29 -13.68
C GLU A 160 -8.06 7.18 -13.37
N THR A 161 -7.78 6.36 -12.34
CA THR A 161 -8.64 5.26 -11.91
C THR A 161 -10.01 5.77 -11.43
N ARG A 162 -10.02 6.81 -10.60
CA ARG A 162 -11.25 7.41 -10.08
C ARG A 162 -12.06 8.10 -11.16
N ALA A 163 -11.42 8.74 -12.13
CA ALA A 163 -12.10 9.33 -13.29
C ALA A 163 -12.76 8.25 -14.18
N ALA A 164 -12.15 7.08 -14.31
CA ALA A 164 -12.64 5.98 -15.14
C ALA A 164 -13.74 5.15 -14.47
N TYR A 165 -13.61 4.85 -13.16
CA TYR A 165 -14.45 3.87 -12.44
C TYR A 165 -15.26 4.46 -11.28
N GLY A 166 -15.00 5.70 -10.89
CA GLY A 166 -15.61 6.37 -9.73
C GLY A 166 -14.92 6.04 -8.41
N ASP A 167 -15.12 6.92 -7.42
CA ASP A 167 -14.49 6.82 -6.09
C ASP A 167 -14.91 5.55 -5.35
N GLU A 168 -16.20 5.22 -5.34
CA GLU A 168 -16.74 4.07 -4.60
C GLU A 168 -16.11 2.74 -5.06
N VAL A 169 -15.91 2.56 -6.38
CA VAL A 169 -15.32 1.34 -6.93
C VAL A 169 -13.83 1.28 -6.64
N ALA A 170 -13.12 2.39 -6.76
CA ALA A 170 -11.70 2.47 -6.44
C ALA A 170 -11.45 2.18 -4.95
N ASP A 171 -12.23 2.79 -4.04
CA ASP A 171 -12.11 2.58 -2.60
C ASP A 171 -12.45 1.13 -2.20
N ALA A 172 -13.51 0.54 -2.77
CA ALA A 172 -13.87 -0.85 -2.52
C ALA A 172 -12.79 -1.84 -3.02
N SER A 173 -12.16 -1.56 -4.17
CA SER A 173 -11.05 -2.36 -4.69
C SER A 173 -9.82 -2.26 -3.78
N ASN A 174 -9.43 -1.05 -3.38
CA ASN A 174 -8.34 -0.82 -2.45
C ASN A 174 -8.59 -1.52 -1.10
N LYS A 175 -9.79 -1.42 -0.57
CA LYS A 175 -10.18 -2.08 0.70
C LYS A 175 -10.05 -3.59 0.59
N LYS A 176 -10.53 -4.19 -0.50
CA LYS A 176 -10.41 -5.63 -0.75
C LYS A 176 -8.94 -6.06 -0.86
N TYR A 177 -8.13 -5.31 -1.62
CA TYR A 177 -6.68 -5.54 -1.71
C TYR A 177 -6.00 -5.52 -0.34
N LEU A 178 -6.30 -4.52 0.48
CA LEU A 178 -5.74 -4.33 1.82
C LEU A 178 -6.20 -5.40 2.83
N ALA A 179 -7.31 -6.08 2.56
CA ALA A 179 -7.80 -7.18 3.38
C ALA A 179 -7.13 -8.52 3.06
N MET A 180 -6.46 -8.63 1.90
CA MET A 180 -5.75 -9.85 1.52
C MET A 180 -4.61 -10.13 2.50
N GLY A 181 -4.57 -11.34 3.06
CA GLY A 181 -3.42 -11.83 3.79
C GLY A 181 -2.28 -12.23 2.84
N GLU A 182 -1.08 -12.37 3.37
CA GLU A 182 0.13 -12.68 2.59
C GLU A 182 -0.02 -13.95 1.72
N ALA A 183 -0.64 -15.00 2.25
CA ALA A 183 -0.91 -16.23 1.50
C ALA A 183 -1.81 -15.99 0.28
N THR A 184 -2.79 -15.09 0.38
CA THR A 184 -3.68 -14.74 -0.74
C THR A 184 -2.96 -13.89 -1.78
N HIS A 185 -2.11 -12.97 -1.37
CA HIS A 185 -1.24 -12.21 -2.29
C HIS A 185 -0.33 -13.14 -3.08
N LEU A 186 0.35 -14.08 -2.39
CA LEU A 186 1.22 -15.07 -3.04
C LEU A 186 0.43 -15.92 -4.05
N GLN A 187 -0.77 -16.39 -3.70
CA GLN A 187 -1.63 -17.13 -4.63
C GLN A 187 -2.04 -16.30 -5.85
N ALA A 188 -2.29 -15.01 -5.68
CA ALA A 188 -2.63 -14.12 -6.78
C ALA A 188 -1.45 -13.90 -7.73
N GLU A 189 -0.24 -13.76 -7.20
CA GLU A 189 0.99 -13.66 -7.98
C GLU A 189 1.30 -14.96 -8.75
N GLU A 190 1.19 -16.11 -8.09
CA GLU A 190 1.34 -17.42 -8.73
C GLU A 190 0.32 -17.62 -9.85
N LEU A 191 -0.92 -17.21 -9.62
CA LEU A 191 -1.97 -17.29 -10.63
C LEU A 191 -1.68 -16.36 -11.82
N ALA A 192 -1.16 -15.14 -11.59
CA ALA A 192 -0.76 -14.23 -12.67
C ALA A 192 0.36 -14.82 -13.54
N VAL A 193 1.36 -15.47 -12.93
CA VAL A 193 2.40 -16.20 -13.66
C VAL A 193 1.79 -17.35 -14.49
N ALA A 194 0.90 -18.13 -13.89
CA ALA A 194 0.24 -19.26 -14.57
C ALA A 194 -0.68 -18.79 -15.73
N ILE A 195 -1.31 -17.61 -15.59
CA ILE A 195 -2.09 -16.96 -16.67
C ILE A 195 -1.18 -16.63 -17.86
N ASN A 196 -0.01 -16.06 -17.63
CA ASN A 196 0.93 -15.71 -18.70
C ASN A 196 1.45 -16.98 -19.44
N GLU A 197 1.68 -18.07 -18.71
CA GLU A 197 2.02 -19.36 -19.32
C GLU A 197 0.85 -19.92 -20.14
N GLN A 198 -0.37 -19.87 -19.61
CA GLN A 198 -1.55 -20.35 -20.30
C GLN A 198 -1.87 -19.50 -21.54
N LEU A 199 -1.61 -18.18 -21.50
CA LEU A 199 -1.72 -17.28 -22.65
C LEU A 199 -0.78 -17.74 -23.79
N ARG A 200 0.46 -18.07 -23.47
CA ARG A 200 1.42 -18.58 -24.47
C ARG A 200 0.92 -19.88 -25.11
N ARG A 201 0.41 -20.83 -24.32
CA ARG A 201 -0.16 -22.09 -24.82
C ARG A 201 -1.39 -21.87 -25.70
N ALA A 202 -2.26 -20.95 -25.30
CA ALA A 202 -3.46 -20.63 -26.09
C ALA A 202 -3.09 -19.97 -27.43
N MET A 203 -2.07 -19.10 -27.46
CA MET A 203 -1.53 -18.52 -28.69
C MET A 203 -0.92 -19.56 -29.60
N GLU A 204 -0.17 -20.53 -29.07
CA GLU A 204 0.38 -21.66 -29.84
C GLU A 204 -0.72 -22.52 -30.46
N ALA A 205 -1.86 -22.69 -29.77
CA ALA A 205 -3.03 -23.38 -30.31
C ALA A 205 -3.76 -22.57 -31.41
N GLY A 206 -3.59 -21.25 -31.41
CA GLY A 206 -4.05 -20.33 -32.47
C GLY A 206 -5.56 -20.08 -32.54
N ASP A 207 -6.38 -20.66 -31.64
CA ASP A 207 -7.85 -20.52 -31.63
C ASP A 207 -8.30 -19.74 -30.36
N PRO A 208 -8.69 -18.46 -30.50
CA PRO A 208 -9.16 -17.66 -29.37
C PRO A 208 -10.51 -18.10 -28.77
N ALA A 209 -11.23 -19.01 -29.41
CA ALA A 209 -12.44 -19.65 -28.90
C ALA A 209 -12.21 -21.12 -28.46
N GLY A 210 -10.98 -21.62 -28.61
CA GLY A 210 -10.60 -23.01 -28.37
C GLY A 210 -10.50 -23.38 -26.87
N PRO A 211 -10.21 -24.65 -26.58
CA PRO A 211 -10.14 -25.14 -25.20
C PRO A 211 -9.09 -24.42 -24.36
N GLU A 212 -7.91 -24.13 -24.93
CA GLU A 212 -6.83 -23.45 -24.22
C GLU A 212 -7.18 -21.97 -23.91
N ALA A 213 -7.89 -21.30 -24.83
CA ALA A 213 -8.39 -19.95 -24.63
C ALA A 213 -9.49 -19.92 -23.55
N ARG A 214 -10.42 -20.86 -23.52
CA ARG A 214 -11.43 -20.98 -22.46
C ARG A 214 -10.80 -21.15 -21.09
N LYS A 215 -9.77 -22.00 -20.99
CA LYS A 215 -9.03 -22.17 -19.74
C LYS A 215 -8.31 -20.89 -19.32
N LEU A 216 -7.69 -20.18 -20.25
CA LEU A 216 -7.06 -18.88 -20.01
C LEU A 216 -8.06 -17.89 -19.44
N VAL A 217 -9.24 -17.73 -20.07
CA VAL A 217 -10.28 -16.78 -19.67
C VAL A 217 -10.83 -17.14 -18.29
N ALA A 218 -11.02 -18.42 -17.99
CA ALA A 218 -11.45 -18.85 -16.65
C ALA A 218 -10.41 -18.55 -15.56
N MET A 219 -9.12 -18.74 -15.85
CA MET A 219 -8.03 -18.38 -14.93
C MET A 219 -7.97 -16.86 -14.71
N HIS A 220 -8.08 -16.08 -15.78
CA HIS A 220 -8.09 -14.63 -15.71
C HIS A 220 -9.30 -14.10 -14.94
N ALA A 221 -10.49 -14.64 -15.16
CA ALA A 221 -11.68 -14.30 -14.39
C ALA A 221 -11.49 -14.59 -12.89
N ARG A 222 -10.89 -15.77 -12.54
CA ARG A 222 -10.56 -16.08 -11.14
C ARG A 222 -9.61 -15.06 -10.53
N TRP A 223 -8.61 -14.61 -11.28
CA TRP A 223 -7.66 -13.59 -10.84
C TRP A 223 -8.37 -12.24 -10.59
N LEU A 224 -9.28 -11.83 -11.49
CA LEU A 224 -10.08 -10.61 -11.30
C LEU A 224 -10.95 -10.68 -10.05
N HIS A 225 -11.56 -11.83 -9.74
CA HIS A 225 -12.32 -12.02 -8.51
C HIS A 225 -11.50 -11.85 -7.23
N MET A 226 -10.19 -11.98 -7.27
CA MET A 226 -9.32 -11.72 -6.11
C MET A 226 -9.17 -10.21 -5.84
N TYR A 227 -9.23 -9.38 -6.87
CA TYR A 227 -8.98 -7.93 -6.77
C TYR A 227 -10.23 -7.06 -6.89
N TRP A 228 -11.19 -7.47 -7.70
CA TRP A 228 -12.40 -6.68 -7.92
C TRP A 228 -13.37 -6.81 -6.74
N PRO A 229 -14.09 -5.73 -6.37
CA PRO A 229 -15.11 -5.79 -5.34
C PRO A 229 -16.15 -6.86 -5.64
N ASP A 230 -16.69 -7.48 -4.58
CA ASP A 230 -17.66 -8.56 -4.72
C ASP A 230 -18.91 -8.08 -5.49
N GLY A 231 -19.34 -8.89 -6.45
CA GLY A 231 -20.51 -8.59 -7.28
C GLY A 231 -20.26 -7.62 -8.44
N THR A 232 -19.03 -7.10 -8.62
CA THR A 232 -18.72 -6.18 -9.74
C THR A 232 -18.26 -6.91 -11.00
N TYR A 233 -17.83 -8.17 -10.89
CA TYR A 233 -17.46 -8.95 -12.05
C TYR A 233 -18.71 -9.30 -12.88
N THR A 234 -18.66 -8.94 -14.15
CA THR A 234 -19.58 -9.40 -15.20
C THR A 234 -18.78 -9.75 -16.46
N PRO A 235 -19.30 -10.62 -17.36
CA PRO A 235 -18.67 -10.86 -18.66
C PRO A 235 -18.44 -9.57 -19.46
N GLU A 236 -19.36 -8.63 -19.40
CA GLU A 236 -19.26 -7.34 -20.08
C GLU A 236 -18.14 -6.46 -19.50
N ALA A 237 -18.02 -6.40 -18.17
CA ALA A 237 -16.93 -5.68 -17.51
C ALA A 237 -15.56 -6.31 -17.84
N HIS A 238 -15.49 -7.65 -17.88
CA HIS A 238 -14.28 -8.36 -18.28
C HIS A 238 -13.88 -8.07 -19.74
N LYS A 239 -14.85 -8.02 -20.67
CA LYS A 239 -14.61 -7.61 -22.06
C LYS A 239 -14.15 -6.16 -22.17
N GLY A 240 -14.76 -5.27 -21.38
CA GLY A 240 -14.34 -3.86 -21.33
C GLY A 240 -12.91 -3.69 -20.85
N LEU A 241 -12.51 -4.43 -19.80
CA LEU A 241 -11.12 -4.46 -19.33
C LEU A 241 -10.17 -4.95 -20.43
N ALA A 242 -10.55 -6.02 -21.14
CA ALA A 242 -9.74 -6.59 -22.21
C ALA A 242 -9.53 -5.62 -23.39
N ASP A 243 -10.48 -4.75 -23.68
CA ASP A 243 -10.31 -3.67 -24.66
C ASP A 243 -9.26 -2.65 -24.21
N GLY A 244 -9.21 -2.36 -22.89
CA GLY A 244 -8.18 -1.53 -22.28
C GLY A 244 -6.76 -2.10 -22.44
N TYR A 245 -6.59 -3.40 -22.43
CA TYR A 245 -5.28 -4.04 -22.62
C TYR A 245 -4.65 -3.79 -24.00
N VAL A 246 -5.46 -3.48 -24.99
CA VAL A 246 -5.00 -3.15 -26.34
C VAL A 246 -4.94 -1.64 -26.56
N ALA A 247 -5.81 -0.89 -25.91
CA ALA A 247 -5.90 0.56 -26.06
C ALA A 247 -4.83 1.33 -25.28
N ASP A 248 -4.37 0.80 -24.14
CA ASP A 248 -3.35 1.43 -23.30
C ASP A 248 -1.97 0.81 -23.58
N GLU A 249 -1.03 1.64 -24.02
CA GLU A 249 0.35 1.21 -24.34
C GLU A 249 1.07 0.55 -23.17
N ARG A 250 0.74 0.89 -21.93
CA ARG A 250 1.35 0.32 -20.71
C ARG A 250 0.94 -1.14 -20.53
N PHE A 251 -0.35 -1.43 -20.67
CA PHE A 251 -0.89 -2.80 -20.59
C PHE A 251 -0.50 -3.62 -21.81
N GLN A 252 -0.54 -3.02 -22.99
CA GLN A 252 -0.05 -3.68 -24.20
C GLN A 252 1.41 -4.12 -24.01
N ALA A 253 2.30 -3.21 -23.57
CA ALA A 253 3.71 -3.51 -23.32
C ALA A 253 3.94 -4.60 -22.26
N TYR A 254 3.04 -4.73 -21.27
CA TYR A 254 3.10 -5.81 -20.29
C TYR A 254 2.87 -7.18 -20.95
N TYR A 255 1.80 -7.33 -21.71
CA TYR A 255 1.46 -8.61 -22.36
C TYR A 255 2.40 -8.96 -23.53
N GLU A 256 2.89 -7.97 -24.28
CA GLU A 256 3.86 -8.18 -25.35
C GLU A 256 5.19 -8.79 -24.87
N LYS A 257 5.51 -8.70 -23.57
CA LYS A 257 6.63 -9.44 -22.96
C LYS A 257 6.39 -10.95 -22.90
N VAL A 258 5.15 -11.41 -22.92
CA VAL A 258 4.79 -12.84 -22.94
C VAL A 258 5.05 -13.40 -24.34
N ALA A 259 4.50 -12.77 -25.36
CA ALA A 259 4.74 -13.07 -26.76
C ALA A 259 4.22 -11.91 -27.65
N PRO A 260 4.78 -11.69 -28.85
CA PRO A 260 4.25 -10.70 -29.79
C PRO A 260 2.77 -10.98 -30.12
N GLY A 261 1.90 -9.97 -30.00
CA GLY A 261 0.45 -10.08 -30.22
C GLY A 261 -0.34 -10.65 -29.05
N ALA A 262 0.26 -10.82 -27.88
CA ALA A 262 -0.38 -11.44 -26.70
C ALA A 262 -1.54 -10.61 -26.16
N ALA A 263 -1.42 -9.29 -26.12
CA ALA A 263 -2.51 -8.40 -25.70
C ALA A 263 -3.75 -8.55 -26.59
N GLN A 264 -3.53 -8.58 -27.90
CA GLN A 264 -4.58 -8.76 -28.89
C GLN A 264 -5.26 -10.13 -28.75
N PHE A 265 -4.47 -11.20 -28.64
CA PHE A 265 -4.99 -12.57 -28.48
C PHE A 265 -5.80 -12.71 -27.18
N LEU A 266 -5.31 -12.17 -26.05
CA LEU A 266 -6.03 -12.21 -24.79
C LEU A 266 -7.39 -11.49 -24.89
N ARG A 267 -7.44 -10.31 -25.49
CA ARG A 267 -8.69 -9.60 -25.75
C ARG A 267 -9.67 -10.44 -26.58
N ASP A 268 -9.19 -11.03 -27.66
CA ASP A 268 -10.03 -11.82 -28.57
C ASP A 268 -10.54 -13.10 -27.88
N ALA A 269 -9.71 -13.74 -27.05
CA ALA A 269 -10.09 -14.89 -26.22
C ALA A 269 -11.18 -14.51 -25.19
N ILE A 270 -11.00 -13.39 -24.46
CA ILE A 270 -11.99 -12.90 -23.50
C ILE A 270 -13.30 -12.56 -24.19
N ARG A 271 -13.26 -11.90 -25.34
CA ARG A 271 -14.47 -11.58 -26.12
C ARG A 271 -15.21 -12.81 -26.61
N ALA A 272 -14.50 -13.89 -26.90
CA ALA A 272 -15.09 -15.14 -27.41
C ALA A 272 -15.60 -16.07 -26.30
N CYS A 273 -15.01 -16.01 -25.07
CA CYS A 273 -15.22 -17.03 -24.06
C CYS A 273 -15.78 -16.53 -22.71
N ALA A 274 -15.79 -15.18 -22.46
CA ALA A 274 -16.37 -14.61 -21.25
C ALA A 274 -17.89 -14.38 -21.35
#